data_1e2f5d381666bb806a5f33f05ed64612
#
_entry.id   1e2f5d381666bb806a5f33f05ed64612
#
_cell.length_a   1.000
_cell.length_b   1.000
_cell.length_c   1.000
_cell.angle_alpha   90.00
_cell.angle_beta   90.00
_cell.angle_gamma   90.00
#
_symmetry.space_group_name_H-M   'P 1'
#
loop_
_entity.id
_entity.type
_entity.pdbx_description
1 polymer ?
#
loop_
_entity_poly.entity_id
_entity_poly.type
_entity_poly.pdbx_seq_one_letter_code
_entity_poly.pdbx_strand_id
1 'polypeptide(L)' 'MEAEKLIEALHTVEKLKRTMRHCYTSDDRKESVAEHCWRVALMAYWMEDEFSEVDINKVIKMCLIHDLGECFTGD' A
#
# COMPACT_ATOMS: atom_id res chain seq x y z
N MET A 1 -15.15 -13.49 4.14
CA MET A 1 -14.03 -14.29 3.61
C MET A 1 -13.67 -15.39 4.58
N GLU A 2 -13.47 -16.60 4.09
CA GLU A 2 -13.05 -17.72 4.93
C GLU A 2 -11.66 -17.49 5.49
N ALA A 3 -11.39 -17.99 6.69
CA ALA A 3 -10.12 -17.79 7.37
C ALA A 3 -8.92 -18.30 6.55
N GLU A 4 -9.06 -19.46 5.94
CA GLU A 4 -7.99 -20.04 5.12
C GLU A 4 -7.65 -19.16 3.92
N LYS A 5 -8.67 -18.63 3.25
CA LYS A 5 -8.48 -17.75 2.09
C LYS A 5 -7.87 -16.42 2.52
N LEU A 6 -8.24 -15.92 3.67
CA LEU A 6 -7.65 -14.70 4.22
C LEU A 6 -6.15 -14.89 4.47
N ILE A 7 -5.78 -16.00 5.10
CA ILE A 7 -4.39 -16.31 5.39
C ILE A 7 -3.59 -16.45 4.09
N GLU A 8 -4.14 -17.14 3.08
CA GLU A 8 -3.50 -17.27 1.77
C GLU A 8 -3.30 -15.92 1.09
N ALA A 9 -4.31 -15.07 1.13
CA ALA A 9 -4.24 -13.73 0.54
C ALA A 9 -3.17 -12.90 1.24
N LEU A 10 -3.14 -12.90 2.57
CA LEU A 10 -2.13 -12.16 3.34
C LEU A 10 -0.73 -12.68 3.05
N HIS A 11 -0.58 -13.99 2.92
CA HIS A 11 0.70 -14.60 2.58
C HIS A 11 1.17 -14.17 1.18
N THR A 12 0.26 -14.11 0.23
CA THR A 12 0.58 -13.68 -1.14
C THR A 12 1.03 -12.22 -1.16
N VAL A 13 0.28 -11.33 -0.52
CA VAL A 13 0.61 -9.89 -0.53
C VAL A 13 1.83 -9.55 0.33
N GLU A 14 2.29 -10.47 1.17
CA GLU A 14 3.53 -10.29 1.90
C GLU A 14 4.71 -10.02 0.98
N LYS A 15 4.63 -10.49 -0.27
CA LYS A 15 5.67 -10.22 -1.28
C LYS A 15 5.92 -8.73 -1.49
N LEU A 16 4.93 -7.88 -1.23
CA LEU A 16 5.09 -6.43 -1.36
C LEU A 16 6.10 -5.86 -0.38
N LYS A 17 6.37 -6.57 0.73
CA LYS A 17 7.41 -6.18 1.68
C LYS A 17 8.81 -6.35 1.09
N ARG A 18 8.94 -7.22 0.10
CA ARG A 18 10.20 -7.53 -0.58
C ARG A 18 10.28 -6.97 -1.99
N THR A 19 9.17 -6.43 -2.50
CA THR A 19 9.13 -5.80 -3.82
C THR A 19 9.59 -4.36 -3.68
N MET A 20 10.75 -4.04 -4.24
CA MET A 20 11.36 -2.73 -4.07
C MET A 20 10.93 -1.78 -5.17
N ARG A 21 10.70 -0.53 -4.80
CA ARG A 21 10.47 0.56 -5.73
C ARG A 21 11.82 1.10 -6.22
N HIS A 22 11.77 1.88 -7.30
CA HIS A 22 12.96 2.56 -7.81
C HIS A 22 13.21 3.89 -7.08
N CYS A 23 12.70 4.01 -5.86
CA CYS A 23 12.84 5.17 -4.99
C CYS A 23 13.54 4.79 -3.70
N TYR A 24 14.21 5.75 -3.09
CA TYR A 24 14.97 5.53 -1.86
C TYR A 24 14.34 6.28 -0.70
N THR A 25 14.51 5.72 0.50
CA THR A 25 14.16 6.43 1.73
C THR A 25 15.23 7.49 2.01
N SER A 26 14.99 8.35 3.01
CA SER A 26 15.92 9.43 3.32
C SER A 26 17.29 8.95 3.80
N ASP A 27 17.39 7.67 4.20
CA ASP A 27 18.66 7.05 4.62
C ASP A 27 19.26 6.15 3.52
N ASP A 28 18.90 6.41 2.26
CA ASP A 28 19.40 5.73 1.07
C ASP A 28 19.09 4.23 0.98
N ARG A 29 18.05 3.79 1.67
CA ARG A 29 17.53 2.43 1.54
C ARG A 29 16.41 2.42 0.50
N LYS A 30 16.36 1.40 -0.35
CA LYS A 30 15.24 1.25 -1.28
C LYS A 30 13.94 1.05 -0.51
N GLU A 31 12.89 1.76 -0.93
CA GLU A 31 11.58 1.64 -0.35
C GLU A 31 10.84 0.43 -0.92
N SER A 32 10.19 -0.38 -0.07
CA SER A 32 9.34 -1.45 -0.55
C SER A 32 7.98 -0.90 -0.99
N VAL A 33 7.28 -1.67 -1.84
CA VAL A 33 5.92 -1.32 -2.28
C VAL A 33 4.98 -1.26 -1.08
N ALA A 34 5.13 -2.18 -0.12
CA ALA A 34 4.30 -2.17 1.09
C ALA A 34 4.49 -0.89 1.91
N GLU A 35 5.73 -0.44 2.06
CA GLU A 35 6.03 0.82 2.77
C GLU A 35 5.43 2.02 2.04
N HIS A 36 5.50 2.01 0.71
CA HIS A 36 4.90 3.06 -0.11
C HIS A 36 3.37 3.12 0.08
N CYS A 37 2.70 1.97 0.01
CA CYS A 37 1.24 1.91 0.18
C CYS A 37 0.82 2.43 1.55
N TRP A 38 1.54 2.06 2.60
CA TRP A 38 1.29 2.57 3.95
C TRP A 38 1.43 4.09 4.01
N ARG A 39 2.52 4.61 3.46
CA ARG A 39 2.80 6.05 3.51
C ARG A 39 1.77 6.87 2.74
N VAL A 40 1.36 6.39 1.57
CA VAL A 40 0.35 7.06 0.75
C VAL A 40 -1.01 7.07 1.45
N ALA A 41 -1.38 5.94 2.08
CA ALA A 41 -2.64 5.86 2.83
C ALA A 41 -2.63 6.81 4.03
N LEU A 42 -1.50 6.89 4.74
CA LEU A 42 -1.33 7.79 5.87
C LEU A 42 -1.43 9.26 5.43
N MET A 43 -0.80 9.59 4.30
CA MET A 43 -0.88 10.93 3.74
C MET A 43 -2.33 11.31 3.41
N ALA A 44 -3.09 10.40 2.79
CA ALA A 44 -4.48 10.62 2.47
C ALA A 44 -5.30 10.89 3.75
N TYR A 45 -5.06 10.11 4.79
CA TYR A 45 -5.75 10.27 6.06
C TYR A 45 -5.46 11.65 6.69
N TRP A 46 -4.22 12.09 6.66
CA TRP A 46 -3.83 13.37 7.24
C TRP A 46 -4.30 14.57 6.42
N MET A 47 -4.64 14.37 5.15
CA MET A 47 -5.16 15.43 4.28
C MET A 47 -6.69 15.46 4.24
N GLU A 48 -7.35 14.69 5.07
CA GLU A 48 -8.81 14.58 5.11
C GLU A 48 -9.51 15.93 5.15
N ASP A 49 -9.02 16.83 5.99
CA ASP A 49 -9.62 18.17 6.19
C ASP A 49 -9.51 19.06 4.95
N GLU A 50 -8.53 18.80 4.08
CA GLU A 50 -8.31 19.60 2.88
C GLU A 50 -9.24 19.19 1.72
N PHE A 51 -9.83 18.01 1.80
CA PHE A 51 -10.65 17.46 0.73
C PHE A 51 -12.00 16.97 1.26
N SER A 52 -12.77 17.91 1.87
CA SER A 52 -14.04 17.57 2.52
C SER A 52 -15.09 16.99 1.58
N GLU A 53 -14.96 17.21 0.26
CA GLU A 53 -15.91 16.71 -0.74
C GLU A 53 -15.54 15.28 -1.21
N VAL A 54 -14.39 14.77 -0.80
CA VAL A 54 -13.91 13.46 -1.23
C VAL A 54 -14.23 12.42 -0.15
N ASP A 55 -14.65 11.24 -0.60
CA ASP A 55 -14.82 10.11 0.32
C ASP A 55 -13.43 9.56 0.68
N ILE A 56 -12.88 10.09 1.77
CA ILE A 56 -11.49 9.77 2.16
C ILE A 56 -11.33 8.31 2.55
N ASN A 57 -12.38 7.68 3.10
CA ASN A 57 -12.29 6.25 3.42
C ASN A 57 -12.07 5.41 2.17
N LYS A 58 -12.73 5.78 1.08
CA LYS A 58 -12.55 5.11 -0.20
C LYS A 58 -11.15 5.34 -0.76
N VAL A 59 -10.64 6.56 -0.64
CA VAL A 59 -9.28 6.90 -1.09
C VAL A 59 -8.25 6.11 -0.31
N ILE A 60 -8.37 6.01 1.00
CA ILE A 60 -7.46 5.24 1.84
C ILE A 60 -7.45 3.77 1.42
N LYS A 61 -8.64 3.19 1.21
CA LYS A 61 -8.73 1.80 0.75
C LYS A 61 -8.05 1.60 -0.59
N MET A 62 -8.23 2.53 -1.53
CA MET A 62 -7.57 2.48 -2.83
C MET A 62 -6.05 2.58 -2.69
N CYS A 63 -5.55 3.43 -1.80
CA CYS A 63 -4.12 3.55 -1.55
C CYS A 63 -3.52 2.23 -1.05
N LEU A 64 -4.27 1.49 -0.25
CA LEU A 64 -3.81 0.21 0.28
C LEU A 64 -3.76 -0.90 -0.77
N ILE A 65 -4.64 -0.85 -1.78
CA ILE A 65 -4.79 -1.96 -2.73
C ILE A 65 -4.29 -1.69 -4.15
N HIS A 66 -4.00 -0.42 -4.51
CA HIS A 66 -3.73 -0.06 -5.91
C HIS A 66 -2.50 -0.76 -6.49
N ASP A 67 -1.52 -1.11 -5.67
CA ASP A 67 -0.29 -1.77 -6.11
C ASP A 67 -0.25 -3.27 -5.81
N LEU A 68 -1.39 -3.88 -5.44
CA LEU A 68 -1.40 -5.31 -5.11
C LEU A 68 -0.89 -6.20 -6.25
N GLY A 69 -1.12 -5.80 -7.50
CA GLY A 69 -0.65 -6.55 -8.66
C GLY A 69 0.87 -6.70 -8.73
N GLU A 70 1.60 -5.81 -8.08
CA GLU A 70 3.06 -5.82 -8.10
C GLU A 70 3.66 -7.01 -7.33
N CYS A 71 2.86 -7.71 -6.52
CA CYS A 71 3.33 -8.96 -5.90
C CYS A 71 3.61 -10.05 -6.94
N PHE A 72 3.09 -9.90 -8.16
CA PHE A 72 3.32 -10.83 -9.27
C PHE A 72 4.29 -10.27 -10.30
N THR A 73 4.26 -8.97 -10.56
CA THR A 73 5.03 -8.34 -11.63
C THR A 73 6.26 -7.58 -11.18
N GLY A 74 6.33 -7.23 -9.90
CA GLY A 74 7.33 -6.30 -9.40
C GLY A 74 6.98 -4.85 -9.75
N ASP A 75 7.81 -3.96 -9.33
CA ASP A 75 7.60 -2.53 -9.55
C ASP A 75 7.93 -2.11 -10.98
#